data_f37b62a8a5a248d277621c3daf420df5
#
_entry.id   f37b62a8a5a248d277621c3daf420df5
#
_cell.length_a   1.000
_cell.length_b   1.000
_cell.length_c   1.000
_cell.angle_alpha   90.00
_cell.angle_beta   90.00
_cell.angle_gamma   90.00
#
_symmetry.space_group_name_H-M   'P 1'
#
loop_
_entity.id
_entity.type
_entity.pdbx_description
1 polymer ?
#
loop_
_entity_poly.entity_id
_entity_poly.type
_entity_poly.pdbx_seq_one_letter_code
_entity_poly.pdbx_strand_id
1 'polypeptide(L)'
;MMVHYDPEFYRGKRVFVTGHTGFKGSWLCKMLLMAGAEVTGYSLQPPTQPNLFSIAGVEGKMHSIIGDIRDFDALKAAFDAAQPDIVLHLAAQPIVRDSYKDPRYTYETNVMGTVNLLECVRLARQQGRAPRSVLNVTTDKVYHNNEWAWGYRENEPLDGFDPYSNSKSCSELATHSYINSFFADKTVAVSTARAGNVIGGGDFANDRIIPDCVRAMAADRKIGVRNPYSTRPYQHVLEPLVAYLLIAQRQYEDSRFAGYYNVGPDDCDCVTTGTLVDLFCRAWGGDAAWENQAEANAPHEANFLKLDCSKLKTTFGWTPRWHMAECMEKTVAFSKIWLANGDVPAEMEKEINSFLEGQK
;
A
#
# COMPACT_ATOMS: atom_id res chain seq x y z
N MET A 1 -16.32 -8.78 -19.68
CA MET A 1 -16.61 -9.63 -18.52
C MET A 1 -15.88 -8.98 -17.35
N MET A 2 -16.57 -8.54 -16.30
CA MET A 2 -15.91 -8.01 -15.10
C MET A 2 -15.03 -9.12 -14.52
N VAL A 3 -13.78 -8.82 -14.27
CA VAL A 3 -12.84 -9.74 -13.65
C VAL A 3 -12.74 -9.36 -12.17
N HIS A 4 -13.04 -10.32 -11.32
CA HIS A 4 -12.97 -10.14 -9.87
C HIS A 4 -11.71 -10.80 -9.31
N TYR A 5 -11.22 -10.29 -8.18
CA TYR A 5 -10.23 -10.97 -7.36
C TYR A 5 -10.80 -12.33 -6.94
N ASP A 6 -10.07 -13.38 -7.20
CA ASP A 6 -10.45 -14.76 -6.84
C ASP A 6 -9.55 -15.26 -5.70
N PRO A 7 -10.04 -15.34 -4.46
CA PRO A 7 -9.26 -15.88 -3.35
C PRO A 7 -8.79 -17.32 -3.58
N GLU A 8 -9.58 -18.15 -4.26
CA GLU A 8 -9.22 -19.56 -4.52
C GLU A 8 -7.97 -19.69 -5.43
N PHE A 9 -7.71 -18.68 -6.28
CA PHE A 9 -6.48 -18.64 -7.08
C PHE A 9 -5.22 -18.70 -6.19
N TYR A 10 -5.26 -18.10 -5.00
CA TYR A 10 -4.11 -18.00 -4.10
C TYR A 10 -3.90 -19.26 -3.24
N ARG A 11 -4.87 -20.18 -3.18
CA ARG A 11 -4.76 -21.39 -2.39
C ARG A 11 -3.51 -22.21 -2.77
N GLY A 12 -2.64 -22.48 -1.80
CA GLY A 12 -1.39 -23.21 -1.99
C GLY A 12 -0.33 -22.50 -2.84
N LYS A 13 -0.53 -21.22 -3.22
CA LYS A 13 0.51 -20.40 -3.85
C LYS A 13 1.53 -19.92 -2.83
N ARG A 14 2.80 -20.02 -3.14
CA ARG A 14 3.89 -19.45 -2.35
C ARG A 14 4.03 -17.96 -2.67
N VAL A 15 3.66 -17.13 -1.72
CA VAL A 15 3.68 -15.66 -1.89
C VAL A 15 4.75 -15.04 -1.01
N PHE A 16 5.70 -14.34 -1.62
CA PHE A 16 6.74 -13.58 -0.92
C PHE A 16 6.31 -12.12 -0.79
N VAL A 17 6.18 -11.65 0.45
CA VAL A 17 5.72 -10.29 0.75
C VAL A 17 6.82 -9.53 1.46
N THR A 18 7.35 -8.47 0.86
CA THR A 18 8.25 -7.56 1.58
C THR A 18 7.45 -6.46 2.26
N GLY A 19 7.88 -6.05 3.46
CA GLY A 19 7.15 -5.04 4.24
C GLY A 19 5.91 -5.57 4.95
N HIS A 20 5.86 -6.86 5.25
CA HIS A 20 4.73 -7.55 5.86
C HIS A 20 4.38 -7.08 7.27
N THR A 21 5.33 -6.53 8.02
CA THR A 21 5.13 -6.01 9.37
C THR A 21 4.48 -4.63 9.43
N GLY A 22 4.41 -3.92 8.29
CA GLY A 22 3.78 -2.61 8.17
C GLY A 22 2.25 -2.69 8.10
N PHE A 23 1.57 -1.54 8.14
CA PHE A 23 0.11 -1.43 8.10
C PHE A 23 -0.52 -2.16 6.88
N LYS A 24 -0.16 -1.76 5.65
CA LYS A 24 -0.66 -2.43 4.43
C LYS A 24 -0.23 -3.90 4.35
N GLY A 25 1.01 -4.19 4.75
CA GLY A 25 1.54 -5.55 4.74
C GLY A 25 0.77 -6.49 5.66
N SER A 26 0.37 -6.04 6.85
CA SER A 26 -0.42 -6.84 7.80
C SER A 26 -1.82 -7.18 7.25
N TRP A 27 -2.52 -6.20 6.67
CA TRP A 27 -3.79 -6.44 5.98
C TRP A 27 -3.64 -7.41 4.80
N LEU A 28 -2.61 -7.22 3.97
CA LEU A 28 -2.34 -8.08 2.82
C LEU A 28 -2.05 -9.52 3.23
N CYS A 29 -1.20 -9.71 4.26
CA CYS A 29 -0.92 -11.04 4.78
C CYS A 29 -2.18 -11.70 5.36
N LYS A 30 -3.05 -10.95 6.06
CA LYS A 30 -4.33 -11.48 6.53
C LYS A 30 -5.20 -11.97 5.37
N MET A 31 -5.33 -11.19 4.29
CA MET A 31 -6.10 -11.58 3.10
C MET A 31 -5.52 -12.84 2.43
N LEU A 32 -4.20 -12.90 2.25
CA LEU A 32 -3.53 -14.05 1.64
C LEU A 32 -3.69 -15.32 2.47
N LEU A 33 -3.56 -15.22 3.81
CA LEU A 33 -3.78 -16.34 4.72
C LEU A 33 -5.23 -16.84 4.68
N MET A 34 -6.22 -15.93 4.63
CA MET A 34 -7.64 -16.28 4.46
C MET A 34 -7.91 -16.97 3.12
N ALA A 35 -7.17 -16.60 2.07
CA ALA A 35 -7.21 -17.24 0.76
C ALA A 35 -6.46 -18.58 0.69
N GLY A 36 -5.79 -19.01 1.76
CA GLY A 36 -5.06 -20.27 1.83
C GLY A 36 -3.70 -20.26 1.14
N ALA A 37 -3.08 -19.08 0.97
CA ALA A 37 -1.72 -18.94 0.44
C ALA A 37 -0.66 -19.35 1.47
N GLU A 38 0.50 -19.82 0.99
CA GLU A 38 1.71 -20.04 1.76
C GLU A 38 2.53 -18.74 1.77
N VAL A 39 2.44 -17.97 2.86
CA VAL A 39 3.01 -16.62 2.93
C VAL A 39 4.38 -16.64 3.61
N THR A 40 5.40 -16.14 2.90
CA THR A 40 6.70 -15.77 3.48
C THR A 40 6.84 -14.25 3.46
N GLY A 41 7.00 -13.65 4.63
CA GLY A 41 7.23 -12.22 4.80
C GLY A 41 8.70 -11.90 5.07
N TYR A 42 9.22 -10.81 4.48
CA TYR A 42 10.56 -10.27 4.75
C TYR A 42 10.47 -8.77 5.03
N SER A 43 10.85 -8.33 6.21
CA SER A 43 10.74 -6.93 6.63
C SER A 43 11.56 -6.64 7.88
N LEU A 44 11.80 -5.37 8.15
CA LEU A 44 12.23 -4.93 9.47
C LEU A 44 11.19 -5.26 10.54
N GLN A 45 11.54 -5.12 11.82
CA GLN A 45 10.60 -5.16 12.93
C GLN A 45 9.42 -4.18 12.68
N PRO A 46 8.24 -4.43 13.25
CA PRO A 46 7.11 -3.51 13.15
C PRO A 46 7.53 -2.08 13.50
N PRO A 47 7.15 -1.07 12.67
CA PRO A 47 7.68 0.29 12.81
C PRO A 47 7.08 1.09 13.97
N THR A 48 6.04 0.59 14.62
CA THR A 48 5.30 1.28 15.68
C THR A 48 4.97 0.34 16.84
N GLN A 49 4.69 0.95 17.99
CA GLN A 49 4.11 0.26 19.15
C GLN A 49 2.95 1.12 19.67
N PRO A 50 1.69 0.61 19.62
CA PRO A 50 1.27 -0.70 19.08
C PRO A 50 1.50 -0.84 17.57
N ASN A 51 1.38 -2.07 17.04
CA ASN A 51 1.47 -2.36 15.61
C ASN A 51 0.40 -3.37 15.18
N LEU A 52 -0.04 -3.24 13.94
CA LEU A 52 -1.10 -4.11 13.42
C LEU A 52 -0.64 -5.56 13.24
N PHE A 53 0.62 -5.78 12.87
CA PHE A 53 1.15 -7.12 12.62
C PHE A 53 0.97 -8.06 13.83
N SER A 54 1.30 -7.56 15.03
CA SER A 54 1.12 -8.34 16.25
C SER A 54 -0.35 -8.51 16.65
N ILE A 55 -1.16 -7.43 16.57
CA ILE A 55 -2.56 -7.48 17.02
C ILE A 55 -3.50 -8.16 16.01
N ALA A 56 -3.12 -8.27 14.74
CA ALA A 56 -3.89 -8.98 13.72
C ALA A 56 -3.79 -10.51 13.82
N GLY A 57 -2.88 -11.03 14.65
CA GLY A 57 -2.70 -12.47 14.85
C GLY A 57 -2.23 -13.21 13.59
N VAL A 58 -1.44 -12.55 12.74
CA VAL A 58 -0.91 -13.14 11.49
C VAL A 58 0.47 -13.74 11.66
N GLU A 59 1.28 -13.28 12.64
CA GLU A 59 2.67 -13.67 12.86
C GLU A 59 2.86 -15.19 12.94
N GLY A 60 2.07 -15.88 13.75
CA GLY A 60 2.17 -17.34 13.93
C GLY A 60 1.56 -18.17 12.81
N LYS A 61 0.99 -17.54 11.78
CA LYS A 61 0.28 -18.22 10.68
C LYS A 61 1.05 -18.13 9.34
N MET A 62 2.20 -17.49 9.33
CA MET A 62 3.06 -17.29 8.15
C MET A 62 4.53 -17.48 8.49
N HIS A 63 5.38 -17.64 7.49
CA HIS A 63 6.82 -17.62 7.70
C HIS A 63 7.32 -16.16 7.71
N SER A 64 7.48 -15.59 8.90
CA SER A 64 7.94 -14.22 9.09
C SER A 64 9.44 -14.15 9.29
N ILE A 65 10.15 -13.47 8.40
CA ILE A 65 11.60 -13.25 8.44
C ILE A 65 11.86 -11.77 8.71
N ILE A 66 12.54 -11.48 9.82
CA ILE A 66 12.99 -10.12 10.13
C ILE A 66 14.34 -9.89 9.47
N GLY A 67 14.39 -8.93 8.56
CA GLY A 67 15.59 -8.58 7.79
C GLY A 67 15.45 -7.25 7.07
N ASP A 68 16.57 -6.68 6.66
CA ASP A 68 16.64 -5.40 5.96
C ASP A 68 16.70 -5.64 4.45
N ILE A 69 15.81 -4.99 3.69
CA ILE A 69 15.78 -5.09 2.21
C ILE A 69 17.07 -4.57 1.56
N ARG A 70 17.89 -3.79 2.28
CA ARG A 70 19.18 -3.29 1.84
C ARG A 70 20.29 -4.35 1.93
N ASP A 71 20.10 -5.35 2.78
CA ASP A 71 21.01 -6.50 2.89
C ASP A 71 20.67 -7.52 1.79
N PHE A 72 21.42 -7.45 0.69
CA PHE A 72 21.17 -8.30 -0.48
C PHE A 72 21.36 -9.79 -0.15
N ASP A 73 22.39 -10.15 0.60
CA ASP A 73 22.71 -11.56 0.85
C ASP A 73 21.65 -12.21 1.75
N ALA A 74 21.20 -11.50 2.80
CA ALA A 74 20.12 -11.96 3.66
C ALA A 74 18.79 -12.06 2.90
N LEU A 75 18.45 -11.04 2.09
CA LEU A 75 17.26 -11.06 1.25
C LEU A 75 17.30 -12.23 0.26
N LYS A 76 18.43 -12.42 -0.42
CA LYS A 76 18.64 -13.50 -1.40
C LYS A 76 18.46 -14.87 -0.76
N ALA A 77 19.05 -15.10 0.42
CA ALA A 77 18.89 -16.35 1.16
C ALA A 77 17.42 -16.63 1.52
N ALA A 78 16.71 -15.62 2.01
CA ALA A 78 15.28 -15.72 2.34
C ALA A 78 14.42 -16.00 1.08
N PHE A 79 14.71 -15.30 -0.02
CA PHE A 79 14.02 -15.46 -1.30
C PHE A 79 14.21 -16.87 -1.88
N ASP A 80 15.46 -17.34 -1.89
CA ASP A 80 15.80 -18.69 -2.41
C ASP A 80 15.16 -19.80 -1.58
N ALA A 81 15.05 -19.62 -0.27
CA ALA A 81 14.38 -20.59 0.60
C ALA A 81 12.86 -20.61 0.36
N ALA A 82 12.25 -19.43 0.14
CA ALA A 82 10.80 -19.30 -0.11
C ALA A 82 10.36 -19.82 -1.48
N GLN A 83 11.23 -19.78 -2.51
CA GLN A 83 10.91 -20.16 -3.90
C GLN A 83 9.52 -19.67 -4.35
N PRO A 84 9.25 -18.36 -4.33
CA PRO A 84 7.91 -17.85 -4.51
C PRO A 84 7.35 -18.06 -5.91
N ASP A 85 6.04 -18.26 -6.00
CA ASP A 85 5.27 -18.21 -7.24
C ASP A 85 4.88 -16.76 -7.58
N ILE A 86 4.65 -15.94 -6.54
CA ILE A 86 4.22 -14.55 -6.61
C ILE A 86 5.05 -13.70 -5.62
N VAL A 87 5.44 -12.51 -6.04
CA VAL A 87 6.15 -11.53 -5.21
C VAL A 87 5.35 -10.23 -5.12
N LEU A 88 5.10 -9.75 -3.90
CA LEU A 88 4.44 -8.48 -3.61
C LEU A 88 5.40 -7.60 -2.80
N HIS A 89 5.93 -6.55 -3.47
CA HIS A 89 6.95 -5.68 -2.89
C HIS A 89 6.33 -4.42 -2.28
N LEU A 90 6.20 -4.40 -0.93
CA LEU A 90 5.66 -3.27 -0.18
C LEU A 90 6.69 -2.62 0.74
N ALA A 91 7.87 -3.22 0.92
CA ALA A 91 8.92 -2.66 1.78
C ALA A 91 9.36 -1.28 1.28
N ALA A 92 9.31 -0.30 2.13
CA ALA A 92 9.73 1.06 1.84
C ALA A 92 9.94 1.87 3.13
N GLN A 93 10.71 2.95 3.06
CA GLN A 93 10.59 4.08 3.97
C GLN A 93 9.46 4.98 3.41
N PRO A 94 8.26 5.03 4.05
CA PRO A 94 7.06 5.61 3.42
C PRO A 94 6.70 7.02 3.92
N ILE A 95 7.48 7.60 4.85
CA ILE A 95 7.13 8.86 5.52
C ILE A 95 7.90 10.02 4.88
N VAL A 96 7.16 10.97 4.30
CA VAL A 96 7.74 12.15 3.63
C VAL A 96 8.62 12.95 4.59
N ARG A 97 8.14 13.28 5.80
CA ARG A 97 8.91 14.06 6.79
C ARG A 97 10.22 13.37 7.19
N ASP A 98 10.23 12.06 7.30
CA ASP A 98 11.44 11.30 7.63
C ASP A 98 12.43 11.25 6.45
N SER A 99 11.94 11.32 5.21
CA SER A 99 12.80 11.40 4.03
C SER A 99 13.62 12.70 3.97
N TYR A 100 13.10 13.78 4.54
CA TYR A 100 13.87 15.03 4.69
C TYR A 100 14.92 14.94 5.80
N LYS A 101 14.69 14.14 6.84
CA LYS A 101 15.65 13.93 7.94
C LYS A 101 16.80 13.01 7.51
N ASP A 102 16.49 11.94 6.78
CA ASP A 102 17.47 10.97 6.28
C ASP A 102 17.16 10.58 4.82
N PRO A 103 17.52 11.41 3.86
CA PRO A 103 17.31 11.12 2.45
C PRO A 103 18.13 9.92 1.98
N ARG A 104 19.37 9.74 2.49
CA ARG A 104 20.21 8.62 2.11
C ARG A 104 19.55 7.28 2.45
N TYR A 105 19.10 7.10 3.69
CA TYR A 105 18.36 5.90 4.10
C TYR A 105 17.11 5.68 3.22
N THR A 106 16.40 6.75 2.87
CA THR A 106 15.22 6.70 2.01
C THR A 106 15.56 6.14 0.63
N TYR A 107 16.62 6.63 -0.02
CA TYR A 107 17.06 6.11 -1.32
C TYR A 107 17.64 4.69 -1.22
N GLU A 108 18.45 4.40 -0.21
CA GLU A 108 18.99 3.04 0.00
C GLU A 108 17.84 2.03 0.16
N THR A 109 16.79 2.37 0.91
CA THR A 109 15.64 1.48 1.12
C THR A 109 14.76 1.38 -0.12
N ASN A 110 14.33 2.51 -0.68
CA ASN A 110 13.28 2.52 -1.69
C ASN A 110 13.82 2.20 -3.10
N VAL A 111 15.05 2.58 -3.40
CA VAL A 111 15.67 2.32 -4.70
C VAL A 111 16.50 1.06 -4.66
N MET A 112 17.53 1.03 -3.80
CA MET A 112 18.41 -0.13 -3.74
C MET A 112 17.71 -1.37 -3.20
N GLY A 113 16.79 -1.24 -2.25
CA GLY A 113 15.93 -2.36 -1.80
C GLY A 113 15.09 -2.94 -2.94
N THR A 114 14.52 -2.10 -3.81
CA THR A 114 13.81 -2.54 -5.03
C THR A 114 14.76 -3.24 -6.00
N VAL A 115 15.95 -2.68 -6.24
CA VAL A 115 16.99 -3.30 -7.09
C VAL A 115 17.41 -4.66 -6.53
N ASN A 116 17.65 -4.77 -5.23
CA ASN A 116 18.01 -6.03 -4.58
C ASN A 116 16.94 -7.11 -4.78
N LEU A 117 15.66 -6.76 -4.63
CA LEU A 117 14.57 -7.72 -4.87
C LEU A 117 14.48 -8.14 -6.34
N LEU A 118 14.55 -7.19 -7.27
CA LEU A 118 14.53 -7.49 -8.71
C LEU A 118 15.73 -8.32 -9.13
N GLU A 119 16.89 -8.14 -8.49
CA GLU A 119 18.08 -8.96 -8.69
C GLU A 119 17.88 -10.39 -8.17
N CYS A 120 17.22 -10.59 -7.01
CA CYS A 120 16.83 -11.92 -6.56
C CYS A 120 15.95 -12.63 -7.60
N VAL A 121 14.96 -11.92 -8.17
CA VAL A 121 14.10 -12.45 -9.25
C VAL A 121 14.91 -12.81 -10.49
N ARG A 122 15.84 -11.95 -10.93
CA ARG A 122 16.69 -12.17 -12.08
C ARG A 122 17.57 -13.42 -11.91
N LEU A 123 18.21 -13.56 -10.76
CA LEU A 123 19.06 -14.70 -10.44
C LEU A 123 18.27 -16.00 -10.31
N ALA A 124 17.08 -15.94 -9.69
CA ALA A 124 16.17 -17.09 -9.64
C ALA A 124 15.72 -17.54 -11.04
N ARG A 125 15.50 -16.58 -11.97
CA ARG A 125 15.20 -16.88 -13.37
C ARG A 125 16.34 -17.63 -14.05
N GLN A 126 17.59 -17.23 -13.85
CA GLN A 126 18.75 -17.94 -14.40
C GLN A 126 18.85 -19.39 -13.92
N GLN A 127 18.29 -19.67 -12.75
CA GLN A 127 18.23 -21.00 -12.12
C GLN A 127 16.95 -21.78 -12.47
N GLY A 128 16.06 -21.24 -13.32
CA GLY A 128 14.79 -21.87 -13.68
C GLY A 128 13.74 -21.89 -12.56
N ARG A 129 13.88 -21.02 -11.54
CA ARG A 129 13.04 -20.96 -10.32
C ARG A 129 12.37 -19.59 -10.11
N ALA A 130 12.22 -18.81 -11.18
CA ALA A 130 11.63 -17.47 -11.07
C ALA A 130 10.14 -17.49 -10.69
N PRO A 131 9.67 -16.49 -9.92
CA PRO A 131 8.25 -16.26 -9.78
C PRO A 131 7.61 -15.92 -11.13
N ARG A 132 6.34 -16.27 -11.31
CA ARG A 132 5.60 -15.89 -12.53
C ARG A 132 5.07 -14.46 -12.46
N SER A 133 4.82 -13.94 -11.26
CA SER A 133 4.21 -12.63 -11.04
C SER A 133 4.98 -11.85 -9.98
N VAL A 134 5.37 -10.61 -10.32
CA VAL A 134 6.03 -9.66 -9.42
C VAL A 134 5.28 -8.33 -9.47
N LEU A 135 4.85 -7.81 -8.34
CA LEU A 135 4.23 -6.51 -8.21
C LEU A 135 5.06 -5.59 -7.31
N ASN A 136 5.55 -4.48 -7.85
CA ASN A 136 6.19 -3.42 -7.08
C ASN A 136 5.15 -2.35 -6.72
N VAL A 137 4.90 -2.14 -5.43
CA VAL A 137 3.97 -1.12 -4.94
C VAL A 137 4.70 0.20 -4.76
N THR A 138 4.25 1.21 -5.50
CA THR A 138 4.79 2.57 -5.44
C THR A 138 3.77 3.56 -4.91
N THR A 139 3.73 4.79 -5.38
CA THR A 139 2.89 5.86 -4.84
C THR A 139 2.34 6.75 -5.96
N ASP A 140 1.25 7.46 -5.68
CA ASP A 140 0.71 8.56 -6.49
C ASP A 140 1.70 9.73 -6.67
N LYS A 141 2.67 9.87 -5.75
CA LYS A 141 3.64 10.96 -5.71
C LYS A 141 4.85 10.77 -6.63
N VAL A 142 4.84 9.73 -7.46
CA VAL A 142 5.94 9.47 -8.42
C VAL A 142 5.97 10.46 -9.59
N TYR A 143 4.87 11.15 -9.84
CA TYR A 143 4.73 12.05 -10.99
C TYR A 143 5.36 13.42 -10.75
N HIS A 144 5.80 14.07 -11.84
CA HIS A 144 6.01 15.50 -11.86
C HIS A 144 4.67 16.20 -11.61
N ASN A 145 4.51 16.81 -10.42
CA ASN A 145 3.23 17.36 -10.02
C ASN A 145 3.07 18.82 -10.48
N ASN A 146 2.22 19.05 -11.48
CA ASN A 146 1.85 20.37 -11.99
C ASN A 146 0.67 20.99 -11.21
N GLU A 147 0.15 20.33 -10.18
CA GLU A 147 -1.01 20.76 -9.37
C GLU A 147 -2.27 21.12 -10.22
N TRP A 148 -2.45 20.46 -11.34
CA TRP A 148 -3.61 20.65 -12.20
C TRP A 148 -4.87 19.88 -11.73
N ALA A 149 -6.04 20.21 -12.29
CA ALA A 149 -7.34 19.72 -11.79
C ALA A 149 -7.65 18.25 -12.14
N TRP A 150 -6.97 17.65 -13.11
CA TRP A 150 -7.19 16.25 -13.54
C TRP A 150 -6.16 15.29 -12.98
N GLY A 151 -6.51 13.99 -12.99
CA GLY A 151 -5.64 12.94 -12.49
C GLY A 151 -4.47 12.64 -13.43
N TYR A 152 -3.32 12.25 -12.85
CA TYR A 152 -2.14 11.79 -13.59
C TYR A 152 -2.38 10.41 -14.19
N ARG A 153 -1.94 10.22 -15.46
CA ARG A 153 -1.96 8.94 -16.17
C ARG A 153 -0.61 8.24 -16.10
N GLU A 154 -0.61 6.94 -16.34
CA GLU A 154 0.59 6.10 -16.17
C GLU A 154 1.74 6.43 -17.15
N ASN A 155 1.48 7.14 -18.23
CA ASN A 155 2.47 7.58 -19.22
C ASN A 155 3.04 8.98 -18.98
N GLU A 156 2.65 9.64 -17.88
CA GLU A 156 3.14 10.99 -17.56
C GLU A 156 4.51 10.95 -16.87
N PRO A 157 5.30 12.04 -16.92
CA PRO A 157 6.66 12.08 -16.41
C PRO A 157 6.77 11.73 -14.93
N LEU A 158 7.75 10.90 -14.60
CA LEU A 158 8.10 10.49 -13.25
C LEU A 158 9.18 11.44 -12.71
N ASP A 159 8.82 12.31 -11.78
CA ASP A 159 9.71 13.27 -11.15
C ASP A 159 9.12 13.74 -9.82
N GLY A 160 9.06 12.84 -8.84
CA GLY A 160 8.59 13.15 -7.49
C GLY A 160 9.44 14.24 -6.83
N PHE A 161 8.80 15.20 -6.15
CA PHE A 161 9.44 16.42 -5.68
C PHE A 161 10.35 16.21 -4.46
N ASP A 162 9.88 15.56 -3.42
CA ASP A 162 10.62 15.32 -2.18
C ASP A 162 11.43 14.01 -2.23
N PRO A 163 12.39 13.77 -1.29
CA PRO A 163 13.23 12.57 -1.35
C PRO A 163 12.44 11.25 -1.32
N TYR A 164 11.31 11.18 -0.61
CA TYR A 164 10.44 10.00 -0.65
C TYR A 164 9.81 9.83 -2.02
N SER A 165 9.15 10.86 -2.53
CA SER A 165 8.45 10.85 -3.82
C SER A 165 9.42 10.52 -4.96
N ASN A 166 10.59 11.17 -4.98
CA ASN A 166 11.64 10.94 -5.97
C ASN A 166 12.23 9.53 -5.87
N SER A 167 12.48 9.01 -4.66
CA SER A 167 12.96 7.64 -4.49
C SER A 167 11.97 6.61 -5.04
N LYS A 168 10.66 6.87 -4.95
CA LYS A 168 9.63 6.02 -5.56
C LYS A 168 9.58 6.17 -7.08
N SER A 169 9.83 7.36 -7.64
CA SER A 169 10.03 7.54 -9.08
C SER A 169 11.24 6.73 -9.57
N CYS A 170 12.36 6.76 -8.84
CA CYS A 170 13.54 5.95 -9.15
C CYS A 170 13.27 4.44 -9.05
N SER A 171 12.46 4.00 -8.08
CA SER A 171 12.01 2.60 -7.97
C SER A 171 11.20 2.15 -9.20
N GLU A 172 10.32 3.02 -9.73
CA GLU A 172 9.60 2.79 -10.99
C GLU A 172 10.58 2.66 -12.17
N LEU A 173 11.53 3.59 -12.30
CA LEU A 173 12.51 3.60 -13.39
C LEU A 173 13.43 2.38 -13.32
N ALA A 174 13.87 1.96 -12.13
CA ALA A 174 14.64 0.74 -11.93
C ALA A 174 13.83 -0.49 -12.35
N THR A 175 12.56 -0.58 -11.93
CA THR A 175 11.65 -1.67 -12.33
C THR A 175 11.48 -1.72 -13.85
N HIS A 176 11.27 -0.56 -14.49
CA HIS A 176 11.16 -0.45 -15.94
C HIS A 176 12.44 -0.94 -16.66
N SER A 177 13.61 -0.55 -16.14
CA SER A 177 14.88 -1.01 -16.68
C SER A 177 15.03 -2.54 -16.60
N TYR A 178 14.67 -3.15 -15.46
CA TYR A 178 14.71 -4.60 -15.29
C TYR A 178 13.72 -5.33 -16.22
N ILE A 179 12.50 -4.81 -16.40
CA ILE A 179 11.52 -5.35 -17.34
C ILE A 179 12.11 -5.41 -18.74
N ASN A 180 12.65 -4.28 -19.23
CA ASN A 180 13.15 -4.19 -20.60
C ASN A 180 14.41 -5.02 -20.82
N SER A 181 15.31 -5.06 -19.82
CA SER A 181 16.63 -5.70 -19.99
C SER A 181 16.64 -7.19 -19.67
N PHE A 182 15.80 -7.64 -18.73
CA PHE A 182 15.88 -9.00 -18.20
C PHE A 182 14.58 -9.80 -18.25
N PHE A 183 13.42 -9.15 -18.40
CA PHE A 183 12.10 -9.80 -18.38
C PHE A 183 11.26 -9.49 -19.62
N ALA A 184 11.90 -9.03 -20.71
CA ALA A 184 11.20 -8.64 -21.94
C ALA A 184 10.46 -9.80 -22.62
N ASP A 185 10.90 -11.05 -22.41
CA ASP A 185 10.21 -12.26 -22.87
C ASP A 185 8.95 -12.63 -22.08
N LYS A 186 8.67 -11.87 -21.02
CA LYS A 186 7.49 -12.03 -20.16
C LYS A 186 7.35 -13.41 -19.49
N THR A 187 8.43 -14.17 -19.35
CA THR A 187 8.46 -15.38 -18.52
C THR A 187 8.27 -15.05 -17.04
N VAL A 188 8.66 -13.84 -16.64
CA VAL A 188 8.35 -13.19 -15.37
C VAL A 188 7.49 -11.96 -15.68
N ALA A 189 6.25 -11.96 -15.29
CA ALA A 189 5.36 -10.82 -15.44
C ALA A 189 5.61 -9.83 -14.28
N VAL A 190 6.04 -8.61 -14.61
CA VAL A 190 6.36 -7.57 -13.61
C VAL A 190 5.48 -6.35 -13.84
N SER A 191 4.80 -5.91 -12.78
CA SER A 191 3.98 -4.67 -12.79
C SER A 191 4.40 -3.74 -11.68
N THR A 192 4.02 -2.45 -11.83
CA THR A 192 3.99 -1.49 -10.73
C THR A 192 2.56 -1.04 -10.45
N ALA A 193 2.27 -0.75 -9.18
CA ALA A 193 0.99 -0.21 -8.75
C ALA A 193 1.20 1.08 -7.95
N ARG A 194 0.72 2.19 -8.50
CA ARG A 194 0.84 3.55 -7.97
C ARG A 194 -0.42 3.89 -7.20
N ALA A 195 -0.35 3.81 -5.87
CA ALA A 195 -1.52 4.06 -5.03
C ALA A 195 -1.39 5.36 -4.24
N GLY A 196 -2.51 6.04 -4.07
CA GLY A 196 -2.64 7.24 -3.26
C GLY A 196 -2.67 6.99 -1.76
N ASN A 197 -3.21 7.94 -1.02
CA ASN A 197 -3.31 7.88 0.43
C ASN A 197 -4.27 6.77 0.87
N VAL A 198 -3.77 5.90 1.73
CA VAL A 198 -4.52 4.74 2.22
C VAL A 198 -4.87 4.95 3.69
N ILE A 199 -6.13 4.74 4.02
CA ILE A 199 -6.68 4.83 5.38
C ILE A 199 -7.32 3.49 5.78
N GLY A 200 -7.48 3.27 7.08
CA GLY A 200 -8.11 2.06 7.61
C GLY A 200 -7.73 1.82 9.06
N GLY A 201 -8.38 0.87 9.69
CA GLY A 201 -8.08 0.49 11.05
C GLY A 201 -6.69 -0.15 11.20
N GLY A 202 -6.02 0.13 12.32
CA GLY A 202 -4.71 -0.44 12.63
C GLY A 202 -3.50 0.26 12.01
N ASP A 203 -3.66 1.46 11.42
CA ASP A 203 -2.52 2.33 11.15
C ASP A 203 -2.16 3.09 12.43
N PHE A 204 -0.92 2.92 12.89
CA PHE A 204 -0.39 3.57 14.10
C PHE A 204 0.78 4.52 13.80
N ALA A 205 1.06 4.77 12.52
CA ALA A 205 2.17 5.62 12.12
C ALA A 205 2.02 7.06 12.65
N ASN A 206 3.14 7.68 12.97
CA ASN A 206 3.18 9.11 13.27
C ASN A 206 3.03 9.93 11.98
N ASP A 207 2.64 11.20 12.14
CA ASP A 207 2.51 12.15 11.05
C ASP A 207 1.52 11.75 9.94
N ARG A 208 0.52 10.91 10.28
CA ARG A 208 -0.60 10.56 9.42
C ARG A 208 -1.92 10.98 10.04
N ILE A 209 -2.81 11.51 9.21
CA ILE A 209 -4.03 12.17 9.67
C ILE A 209 -4.96 11.25 10.46
N ILE A 210 -5.23 10.03 10.01
CA ILE A 210 -6.16 9.13 10.70
C ILE A 210 -5.58 8.62 12.03
N PRO A 211 -4.34 8.12 12.12
CA PRO A 211 -3.71 7.83 13.41
C PRO A 211 -3.71 9.02 14.38
N ASP A 212 -3.46 10.25 13.87
CA ASP A 212 -3.49 11.45 14.69
C ASP A 212 -4.93 11.74 15.22
N CYS A 213 -5.95 11.55 14.39
CA CYS A 213 -7.36 11.64 14.82
C CYS A 213 -7.68 10.64 15.93
N VAL A 214 -7.32 9.36 15.76
CA VAL A 214 -7.58 8.32 16.75
C VAL A 214 -6.86 8.61 18.07
N ARG A 215 -5.59 9.05 18.02
CA ARG A 215 -4.83 9.44 19.22
C ARG A 215 -5.44 10.64 19.95
N ALA A 216 -5.92 11.63 19.20
CA ALA A 216 -6.57 12.80 19.79
C ALA A 216 -7.86 12.40 20.52
N MET A 217 -8.69 11.57 19.88
CA MET A 217 -9.94 11.09 20.49
C MET A 217 -9.70 10.18 21.70
N ALA A 218 -8.71 9.30 21.64
CA ALA A 218 -8.33 8.45 22.77
C ALA A 218 -7.82 9.26 23.97
N ALA A 219 -7.31 10.48 23.73
CA ALA A 219 -6.83 11.41 24.77
C ALA A 219 -7.84 12.50 25.12
N ASP A 220 -9.09 12.41 24.66
CA ASP A 220 -10.15 13.40 24.86
C ASP A 220 -9.70 14.83 24.49
N ARG A 221 -9.10 14.99 23.30
CA ARG A 221 -8.57 16.26 22.78
C ARG A 221 -9.10 16.54 21.39
N LYS A 222 -9.15 17.84 21.02
CA LYS A 222 -9.40 18.23 19.63
C LYS A 222 -8.31 17.71 18.71
N ILE A 223 -8.70 17.37 17.48
CA ILE A 223 -7.80 16.92 16.43
C ILE A 223 -7.09 18.13 15.83
N GLY A 224 -5.76 18.15 15.87
CA GLY A 224 -4.98 19.18 15.18
C GLY A 224 -4.75 18.83 13.70
N VAL A 225 -5.22 19.67 12.78
CA VAL A 225 -5.06 19.47 11.33
C VAL A 225 -4.07 20.46 10.77
N ARG A 226 -2.92 19.97 10.30
CA ARG A 226 -1.80 20.81 9.84
C ARG A 226 -1.99 21.37 8.42
N ASN A 227 -2.67 20.63 7.54
CA ASN A 227 -2.94 21.06 6.17
C ASN A 227 -4.38 20.70 5.74
N PRO A 228 -5.40 21.46 6.26
CA PRO A 228 -6.80 21.11 6.03
C PRO A 228 -7.27 21.31 4.58
N TYR A 229 -6.56 22.12 3.78
CA TYR A 229 -7.00 22.50 2.43
C TYR A 229 -6.41 21.63 1.31
N SER A 230 -5.45 20.75 1.62
CA SER A 230 -4.86 19.87 0.62
C SER A 230 -5.84 18.78 0.18
N THR A 231 -6.03 18.63 -1.13
CA THR A 231 -6.85 17.56 -1.73
C THR A 231 -5.98 16.32 -1.98
N ARG A 232 -6.48 15.16 -1.54
CA ARG A 232 -5.79 13.87 -1.67
C ARG A 232 -6.75 12.77 -2.11
N PRO A 233 -6.26 11.78 -2.87
CA PRO A 233 -7.04 10.60 -3.27
C PRO A 233 -7.01 9.57 -2.13
N TYR A 234 -7.82 9.79 -1.09
CA TYR A 234 -7.94 8.85 0.03
C TYR A 234 -8.77 7.63 -0.37
N GLN A 235 -8.37 6.45 0.10
CA GLN A 235 -9.11 5.21 -0.11
C GLN A 235 -8.92 4.24 1.06
N HIS A 236 -9.88 3.34 1.28
CA HIS A 236 -9.73 2.29 2.28
C HIS A 236 -8.60 1.34 1.90
N VAL A 237 -7.90 0.77 2.89
CA VAL A 237 -6.74 -0.12 2.67
C VAL A 237 -7.09 -1.34 1.81
N LEU A 238 -8.30 -1.85 1.89
CA LEU A 238 -8.75 -3.00 1.10
C LEU A 238 -8.89 -2.69 -0.39
N GLU A 239 -9.16 -1.43 -0.77
CA GLU A 239 -9.25 -1.01 -2.18
C GLU A 239 -7.96 -1.32 -2.96
N PRO A 240 -6.80 -0.73 -2.59
CA PRO A 240 -5.57 -1.02 -3.30
C PRO A 240 -5.09 -2.45 -3.09
N LEU A 241 -5.34 -3.07 -1.93
CA LEU A 241 -4.90 -4.44 -1.70
C LEU A 241 -5.61 -5.43 -2.61
N VAL A 242 -6.92 -5.30 -2.83
CA VAL A 242 -7.66 -6.12 -3.79
C VAL A 242 -7.16 -5.85 -5.22
N ALA A 243 -6.91 -4.59 -5.58
CA ALA A 243 -6.33 -4.25 -6.89
C ALA A 243 -4.94 -4.89 -7.08
N TYR A 244 -4.07 -4.89 -6.05
CA TYR A 244 -2.75 -5.52 -6.10
C TYR A 244 -2.86 -7.03 -6.31
N LEU A 245 -3.75 -7.69 -5.58
CA LEU A 245 -4.00 -9.11 -5.72
C LEU A 245 -4.59 -9.45 -7.10
N LEU A 246 -5.52 -8.64 -7.59
CA LEU A 246 -6.09 -8.80 -8.93
C LEU A 246 -5.03 -8.65 -10.03
N ILE A 247 -4.17 -7.62 -9.97
CA ILE A 247 -3.06 -7.44 -10.92
C ILE A 247 -2.11 -8.63 -10.86
N ALA A 248 -1.71 -9.06 -9.66
CA ALA A 248 -0.79 -10.17 -9.47
C ALA A 248 -1.36 -11.51 -9.98
N GLN A 249 -2.65 -11.76 -9.77
CA GLN A 249 -3.36 -12.91 -10.30
C GLN A 249 -3.40 -12.87 -11.84
N ARG A 250 -3.88 -11.76 -12.41
CA ARG A 250 -4.10 -11.66 -13.86
C ARG A 250 -2.82 -11.75 -14.66
N GLN A 251 -1.75 -11.09 -14.20
CA GLN A 251 -0.46 -11.20 -14.88
C GLN A 251 0.21 -12.58 -14.66
N TYR A 252 -0.10 -13.29 -13.57
CA TYR A 252 0.31 -14.68 -13.39
C TYR A 252 -0.37 -15.61 -14.40
N GLU A 253 -1.65 -15.43 -14.66
CA GLU A 253 -2.43 -16.21 -15.62
C GLU A 253 -2.01 -15.89 -17.08
N ASP A 254 -1.86 -14.60 -17.38
CA ASP A 254 -1.49 -14.08 -18.70
C ASP A 254 -0.57 -12.85 -18.56
N SER A 255 0.68 -13.04 -18.92
CA SER A 255 1.70 -11.98 -18.82
C SER A 255 1.44 -10.73 -19.67
N ARG A 256 0.46 -10.74 -20.58
CA ARG A 256 0.01 -9.55 -21.32
C ARG A 256 -0.61 -8.49 -20.40
N PHE A 257 -1.10 -8.89 -19.24
CA PHE A 257 -1.63 -7.97 -18.22
C PHE A 257 -0.54 -7.30 -17.37
N ALA A 258 0.73 -7.65 -17.54
CA ALA A 258 1.82 -6.93 -16.88
C ALA A 258 1.94 -5.50 -17.40
N GLY A 259 2.12 -4.54 -16.49
CA GLY A 259 2.24 -3.12 -16.82
C GLY A 259 2.25 -2.19 -15.62
N TYR A 260 2.05 -0.92 -15.87
CA TYR A 260 2.00 0.14 -14.84
C TYR A 260 0.54 0.53 -14.62
N TYR A 261 0.10 0.58 -13.37
CA TYR A 261 -1.31 0.83 -13.01
C TYR A 261 -1.43 1.85 -11.90
N ASN A 262 -2.23 2.87 -12.14
CA ASN A 262 -2.73 3.74 -11.10
C ASN A 262 -3.85 3.05 -10.33
N VAL A 263 -3.81 3.18 -9.00
CA VAL A 263 -4.79 2.58 -8.09
C VAL A 263 -5.28 3.65 -7.13
N GLY A 264 -6.45 4.17 -7.35
CA GLY A 264 -7.00 5.28 -6.58
C GLY A 264 -8.53 5.29 -6.59
N PRO A 265 -9.14 6.15 -5.76
CA PRO A 265 -10.57 6.32 -5.69
C PRO A 265 -11.12 7.03 -6.92
N ASP A 266 -12.43 7.11 -7.02
CA ASP A 266 -13.11 7.99 -7.97
C ASP A 266 -12.94 9.47 -7.56
N ASP A 267 -13.16 10.38 -8.48
CA ASP A 267 -13.00 11.82 -8.27
C ASP A 267 -13.84 12.36 -7.11
N CYS A 268 -15.04 11.81 -6.88
CA CYS A 268 -15.92 12.19 -5.76
C CYS A 268 -15.31 11.91 -4.39
N ASP A 269 -14.36 11.00 -4.28
CA ASP A 269 -13.66 10.63 -3.04
C ASP A 269 -12.29 11.33 -2.89
N CYS A 270 -11.90 12.14 -3.87
CA CYS A 270 -10.75 13.04 -3.76
C CYS A 270 -11.14 14.28 -2.96
N VAL A 271 -11.04 14.18 -1.64
CA VAL A 271 -11.50 15.22 -0.71
C VAL A 271 -10.35 15.99 -0.07
N THR A 272 -10.66 17.17 0.50
CA THR A 272 -9.68 17.89 1.32
C THR A 272 -9.44 17.16 2.64
N THR A 273 -8.27 17.37 3.23
CA THR A 273 -7.97 16.80 4.56
C THR A 273 -8.96 17.28 5.62
N GLY A 274 -9.43 18.53 5.54
CA GLY A 274 -10.49 19.05 6.43
C GLY A 274 -11.80 18.28 6.29
N THR A 275 -12.27 18.06 5.05
CA THR A 275 -13.46 17.25 4.77
C THR A 275 -13.31 15.80 5.29
N LEU A 276 -12.13 15.20 5.12
CA LEU A 276 -11.82 13.87 5.65
C LEU A 276 -12.01 13.84 7.18
N VAL A 277 -11.47 14.84 7.89
CA VAL A 277 -11.57 14.92 9.36
C VAL A 277 -13.00 15.24 9.81
N ASP A 278 -13.78 16.02 9.06
CA ASP A 278 -15.21 16.21 9.31
C ASP A 278 -15.98 14.88 9.26
N LEU A 279 -15.68 14.03 8.25
CA LEU A 279 -16.26 12.69 8.17
C LEU A 279 -15.84 11.80 9.34
N PHE A 280 -14.57 11.88 9.76
CA PHE A 280 -14.07 11.18 10.94
C PHE A 280 -14.83 11.60 12.20
N CYS A 281 -14.98 12.92 12.45
CA CYS A 281 -15.69 13.43 13.61
C CYS A 281 -17.16 12.98 13.62
N ARG A 282 -17.85 13.00 12.47
CA ARG A 282 -19.23 12.51 12.35
C ARG A 282 -19.33 11.01 12.69
N ALA A 283 -18.43 10.18 12.14
CA ALA A 283 -18.40 8.73 12.40
C ALA A 283 -18.02 8.42 13.85
N TRP A 284 -17.13 9.23 14.45
CA TRP A 284 -16.72 9.08 15.84
C TRP A 284 -17.87 9.40 16.79
N GLY A 285 -18.59 10.47 16.51
CA GLY A 285 -19.73 10.95 17.32
C GLY A 285 -19.30 11.73 18.56
N GLY A 286 -20.27 12.08 19.41
CA GLY A 286 -20.03 12.89 20.62
C GLY A 286 -19.56 14.31 20.26
N ASP A 287 -18.64 14.83 21.06
CA ASP A 287 -18.06 16.18 20.89
C ASP A 287 -16.78 16.19 20.05
N ALA A 288 -16.58 15.15 19.18
CA ALA A 288 -15.43 15.08 18.31
C ALA A 288 -15.31 16.31 17.41
N ALA A 289 -14.19 17.01 17.49
CA ALA A 289 -13.95 18.25 16.76
C ALA A 289 -12.47 18.40 16.42
N TRP A 290 -12.18 19.24 15.44
CA TRP A 290 -10.83 19.55 15.03
C TRP A 290 -10.56 21.07 15.02
N GLU A 291 -9.30 21.42 14.97
CA GLU A 291 -8.81 22.79 14.82
C GLU A 291 -7.69 22.88 13.80
N ASN A 292 -7.60 24.03 13.13
CA ASN A 292 -6.55 24.27 12.16
C ASN A 292 -5.23 24.57 12.89
N GLN A 293 -4.23 23.74 12.67
CA GLN A 293 -2.86 23.87 13.19
C GLN A 293 -1.84 23.97 12.04
N ALA A 294 -2.16 24.72 10.99
CA ALA A 294 -1.27 24.93 9.86
C ALA A 294 0.04 25.61 10.30
N GLU A 295 1.16 25.01 9.91
CA GLU A 295 2.51 25.53 10.18
C GLU A 295 2.96 26.42 9.02
N ALA A 296 3.36 27.66 9.28
CA ALA A 296 3.77 28.64 8.26
C ALA A 296 5.03 28.20 7.46
N ASN A 297 5.90 27.35 8.04
CA ASN A 297 7.15 26.88 7.44
C ASN A 297 7.20 25.34 7.33
N ALA A 298 6.06 24.69 7.13
CA ALA A 298 6.03 23.24 6.92
C ALA A 298 6.82 22.84 5.66
N PRO A 299 7.47 21.66 5.62
CA PRO A 299 8.02 21.11 4.39
C PRO A 299 6.98 21.09 3.28
N HIS A 300 7.41 21.30 2.05
CA HIS A 300 6.51 21.31 0.90
C HIS A 300 5.78 19.96 0.79
N GLU A 301 4.46 20.03 0.79
CA GLU A 301 3.58 18.93 0.39
C GLU A 301 2.66 19.44 -0.73
N ALA A 302 2.45 18.63 -1.78
CA ALA A 302 1.56 18.97 -2.87
C ALA A 302 0.19 19.43 -2.34
N ASN A 303 -0.40 20.50 -2.90
CA ASN A 303 -1.75 20.95 -2.51
C ASN A 303 -2.83 20.13 -3.21
N PHE A 304 -2.54 19.65 -4.40
CA PHE A 304 -3.48 18.92 -5.23
C PHE A 304 -2.80 17.71 -5.88
N LEU A 305 -3.40 16.53 -5.73
CA LEU A 305 -2.95 15.30 -6.36
C LEU A 305 -4.13 14.36 -6.58
N LYS A 306 -4.28 13.90 -7.82
CA LYS A 306 -5.26 12.88 -8.24
C LYS A 306 -4.61 11.88 -9.18
N LEU A 307 -5.21 10.70 -9.30
CA LEU A 307 -4.83 9.67 -10.27
C LEU A 307 -5.97 9.42 -11.27
N ASP A 308 -5.63 9.29 -12.55
CA ASP A 308 -6.53 8.70 -13.54
C ASP A 308 -6.34 7.18 -13.49
N CYS A 309 -7.36 6.47 -13.04
CA CYS A 309 -7.38 5.00 -12.92
C CYS A 309 -8.10 4.31 -14.08
N SER A 310 -8.37 5.02 -15.19
CA SER A 310 -9.10 4.50 -16.35
C SER A 310 -8.47 3.24 -16.94
N LYS A 311 -7.14 3.14 -16.94
CA LYS A 311 -6.42 1.95 -17.40
C LYS A 311 -6.73 0.73 -16.55
N LEU A 312 -6.66 0.84 -15.21
CA LEU A 312 -7.01 -0.26 -14.31
C LEU A 312 -8.47 -0.69 -14.51
N LYS A 313 -9.39 0.28 -14.57
CA LYS A 313 -10.83 0.05 -14.78
C LYS A 313 -11.11 -0.67 -16.09
N THR A 314 -10.52 -0.20 -17.20
CA THR A 314 -10.78 -0.79 -18.53
C THR A 314 -10.08 -2.15 -18.70
N THR A 315 -8.92 -2.36 -18.08
CA THR A 315 -8.17 -3.62 -18.21
C THR A 315 -8.78 -4.74 -17.40
N PHE A 316 -9.21 -4.46 -16.18
CA PHE A 316 -9.67 -5.48 -15.23
C PHE A 316 -11.14 -5.36 -14.83
N GLY A 317 -11.84 -4.32 -15.23
CA GLY A 317 -13.20 -4.05 -14.74
C GLY A 317 -13.23 -3.64 -13.25
N TRP A 318 -12.06 -3.33 -12.67
CA TRP A 318 -11.97 -2.94 -11.27
C TRP A 318 -12.59 -1.55 -11.07
N THR A 319 -13.33 -1.37 -9.98
CA THR A 319 -13.87 -0.08 -9.55
C THR A 319 -13.74 0.05 -8.04
N PRO A 320 -13.48 1.26 -7.49
CA PRO A 320 -13.59 1.48 -6.06
C PRO A 320 -14.96 1.08 -5.54
N ARG A 321 -15.03 0.59 -4.31
CA ARG A 321 -16.26 0.04 -3.74
C ARG A 321 -16.77 0.86 -2.57
N TRP A 322 -15.89 1.18 -1.64
CA TRP A 322 -16.25 1.96 -0.47
C TRP A 322 -15.93 3.42 -0.69
N HIS A 323 -16.97 4.23 -0.76
CA HIS A 323 -16.83 5.68 -0.81
C HIS A 323 -16.34 6.25 0.53
N MET A 324 -15.84 7.47 0.53
CA MET A 324 -15.12 8.06 1.68
C MET A 324 -15.91 8.02 2.99
N ALA A 325 -17.22 8.22 2.96
CA ALA A 325 -18.05 8.13 4.16
C ALA A 325 -18.02 6.73 4.78
N GLU A 326 -18.21 5.69 3.97
CA GLU A 326 -18.16 4.29 4.41
C GLU A 326 -16.74 3.91 4.86
N CYS A 327 -15.70 4.32 4.12
CA CYS A 327 -14.30 4.13 4.52
C CYS A 327 -14.06 4.67 5.94
N MET A 328 -14.63 5.84 6.25
CA MET A 328 -14.47 6.46 7.54
C MET A 328 -15.23 5.73 8.65
N GLU A 329 -16.46 5.29 8.37
CA GLU A 329 -17.26 4.49 9.32
C GLU A 329 -16.54 3.19 9.69
N LYS A 330 -15.98 2.45 8.71
CA LYS A 330 -15.20 1.23 8.94
C LYS A 330 -13.94 1.53 9.76
N THR A 331 -13.17 2.54 9.38
CA THR A 331 -11.95 2.95 10.08
C THR A 331 -12.20 3.32 11.53
N VAL A 332 -13.28 4.05 11.81
CA VAL A 332 -13.67 4.45 13.17
C VAL A 332 -14.18 3.25 13.97
N ALA A 333 -15.01 2.39 13.36
CA ALA A 333 -15.51 1.18 14.03
C ALA A 333 -14.36 0.28 14.48
N PHE A 334 -13.41 0.00 13.59
CA PHE A 334 -12.19 -0.73 13.92
C PHE A 334 -11.41 -0.08 15.08
N SER A 335 -11.22 1.24 15.00
CA SER A 335 -10.45 1.98 16.02
C SER A 335 -11.11 1.90 17.39
N LYS A 336 -12.44 1.97 17.46
CA LYS A 336 -13.19 1.81 18.72
C LYS A 336 -13.10 0.40 19.29
N ILE A 337 -13.13 -0.63 18.43
CA ILE A 337 -12.94 -2.03 18.84
C ILE A 337 -11.53 -2.21 19.44
N TRP A 338 -10.51 -1.70 18.76
CA TRP A 338 -9.14 -1.76 19.26
C TRP A 338 -8.99 -1.04 20.61
N LEU A 339 -9.50 0.19 20.74
CA LEU A 339 -9.44 0.96 21.99
C LEU A 339 -10.18 0.27 23.15
N ALA A 340 -11.23 -0.48 22.85
CA ALA A 340 -11.97 -1.28 23.82
C ALA A 340 -11.31 -2.64 24.13
N ASN A 341 -10.09 -2.92 23.61
CA ASN A 341 -9.41 -4.21 23.68
C ASN A 341 -10.27 -5.37 23.12
N GLY A 342 -11.06 -5.10 22.07
CA GLY A 342 -11.88 -6.09 21.39
C GLY A 342 -11.08 -6.98 20.45
N ASP A 343 -11.76 -7.91 19.77
CA ASP A 343 -11.16 -8.89 18.85
C ASP A 343 -10.83 -8.26 17.50
N VAL A 344 -9.63 -7.68 17.37
CA VAL A 344 -9.13 -7.08 16.13
C VAL A 344 -8.99 -8.11 15.00
N PRO A 345 -8.44 -9.33 15.21
CA PRO A 345 -8.42 -10.37 14.19
C PRO A 345 -9.80 -10.67 13.57
N ALA A 346 -10.84 -10.78 14.39
CA ALA A 346 -12.21 -11.05 13.92
C ALA A 346 -12.79 -9.85 13.16
N GLU A 347 -12.53 -8.61 13.62
CA GLU A 347 -13.00 -7.42 12.88
C GLU A 347 -12.31 -7.30 11.52
N MET A 348 -11.00 -7.59 11.41
CA MET A 348 -10.32 -7.64 10.11
C MET A 348 -10.96 -8.68 9.17
N GLU A 349 -11.26 -9.89 9.66
CA GLU A 349 -11.93 -10.92 8.86
C GLU A 349 -13.32 -10.49 8.40
N LYS A 350 -14.09 -9.85 9.27
CA LYS A 350 -15.41 -9.31 8.95
C LYS A 350 -15.34 -8.22 7.89
N GLU A 351 -14.41 -7.26 8.01
CA GLU A 351 -14.21 -6.21 7.01
C GLU A 351 -13.79 -6.78 5.66
N ILE A 352 -12.82 -7.72 5.63
CA ILE A 352 -12.38 -8.39 4.40
C ILE A 352 -13.55 -9.12 3.73
N ASN A 353 -14.31 -9.91 4.48
CA ASN A 353 -15.46 -10.63 3.95
C ASN A 353 -16.53 -9.68 3.40
N SER A 354 -16.90 -8.64 4.15
CA SER A 354 -17.85 -7.61 3.71
C SER A 354 -17.39 -6.91 2.44
N PHE A 355 -16.08 -6.62 2.32
CA PHE A 355 -15.50 -6.03 1.13
C PHE A 355 -15.60 -6.99 -0.07
N LEU A 356 -15.34 -8.27 0.11
CA LEU A 356 -15.35 -9.28 -0.97
C LEU A 356 -16.76 -9.73 -1.39
N GLU A 357 -17.73 -9.79 -0.47
CA GLU A 357 -19.12 -10.20 -0.78
C GLU A 357 -19.79 -9.33 -1.83
N GLY A 358 -19.51 -8.03 -1.85
CA GLY A 358 -20.01 -7.16 -2.91
C GLY A 358 -19.36 -7.41 -4.29
N GLN A 359 -18.46 -8.39 -4.48
CA GLN A 359 -17.85 -8.74 -5.79
C GLN A 359 -18.69 -9.73 -6.61
N LYS A 360 -19.75 -10.27 -6.05
CA LYS A 360 -20.60 -11.28 -6.70
C LYS A 360 -21.65 -10.68 -7.61
#